data_ef2dadcf11a01f3466dc268f41a745b8
#
_entry.id   ef2dadcf11a01f3466dc268f41a745b8
#
_cell.length_a   1.000
_cell.length_b   1.000
_cell.length_c   1.000
_cell.angle_alpha   90.00
_cell.angle_beta   90.00
_cell.angle_gamma   90.00
#
_symmetry.space_group_name_H-M   'P 1'
#
loop_
_entity.id
_entity.type
_entity.pdbx_description
1 polymer ?
#
loop_
_entity_poly.entity_id
_entity_poly.type
_entity_poly.pdbx_seq_one_letter_code
_entity_poly.pdbx_strand_id
1 'polypeptide(L)'
;KAQEITKAGILAMMTHSKPGMYEYQYKAEYDYALAQHGVLEAGFPSIISAGKNNFCIHYYGYRGQAMDGDIVLNDVGVRWDNELTDVSRGWPCNGKYSSRQKLLFECQYKTSEHMFSTLKPGVPMMEVDAEIRRYCFEQLKEAGVCESFDDIGTYMWHGGAHHVGFDTHDVVSARDELLRPGMTFCVDIGIYHEEWGIGFRLEDNCLITEDGCRNLSKDIPRTVEDIEAVMN
;
A
#
# COMPACT_ATOMS: atom_id res chain seq x y z
N LYS A 1 8.16 -15.42 6.61
CA LYS A 1 8.93 -14.74 7.69
C LYS A 1 9.04 -13.24 7.42
N ALA A 2 9.46 -12.82 6.19
CA ALA A 2 9.54 -11.40 5.83
C ALA A 2 8.21 -10.67 6.11
N GLN A 3 7.07 -11.21 5.65
CA GLN A 3 5.73 -10.63 5.89
C GLN A 3 5.38 -10.49 7.39
N GLU A 4 5.78 -11.43 8.23
CA GLU A 4 5.56 -11.35 9.68
C GLU A 4 6.32 -10.18 10.30
N ILE A 5 7.56 -9.95 9.84
CA ILE A 5 8.40 -8.84 10.33
C ILE A 5 7.86 -7.51 9.82
N THR A 6 7.49 -7.42 8.54
CA THR A 6 6.81 -6.23 7.98
C THR A 6 5.53 -5.90 8.74
N LYS A 7 4.71 -6.92 9.03
CA LYS A 7 3.51 -6.77 9.88
C LYS A 7 3.84 -6.19 11.24
N ALA A 8 4.87 -6.71 11.91
CA ALA A 8 5.27 -6.22 13.24
C ALA A 8 5.66 -4.73 13.17
N GLY A 9 6.39 -4.31 12.13
CA GLY A 9 6.76 -2.91 11.93
C GLY A 9 5.56 -2.00 11.66
N ILE A 10 4.64 -2.42 10.80
CA ILE A 10 3.42 -1.64 10.50
C ILE A 10 2.53 -1.52 11.74
N LEU A 11 2.35 -2.62 12.50
CA LEU A 11 1.57 -2.60 13.73
C LEU A 11 2.21 -1.69 14.79
N ALA A 12 3.53 -1.66 14.91
CA ALA A 12 4.22 -0.75 15.84
C ALA A 12 3.93 0.72 15.50
N MET A 13 3.97 1.09 14.21
CA MET A 13 3.60 2.43 13.78
C MET A 13 2.14 2.77 14.06
N MET A 14 1.20 1.84 13.76
CA MET A 14 -0.24 2.06 13.99
C MET A 14 -0.56 2.22 15.48
N THR A 15 -0.07 1.33 16.33
CA THR A 15 -0.40 1.33 17.77
C THR A 15 0.16 2.54 18.52
N HIS A 16 1.26 3.12 18.05
CA HIS A 16 1.85 4.32 18.66
C HIS A 16 1.39 5.62 17.98
N SER A 17 0.64 5.52 16.89
CA SER A 17 0.18 6.67 16.09
C SER A 17 -0.71 7.60 16.90
N LYS A 18 -0.43 8.89 16.81
CA LYS A 18 -1.23 9.95 17.45
C LYS A 18 -0.98 11.31 16.80
N PRO A 19 -1.94 12.23 16.88
CA PRO A 19 -1.74 13.61 16.46
C PRO A 19 -0.50 14.24 17.12
N GLY A 20 0.23 15.03 16.34
CA GLY A 20 1.46 15.69 16.78
C GLY A 20 2.73 14.86 16.62
N MET A 21 2.62 13.59 16.24
CA MET A 21 3.78 12.72 15.98
C MET A 21 4.49 13.10 14.69
N TYR A 22 5.81 13.13 14.69
CA TYR A 22 6.61 13.42 13.50
C TYR A 22 6.88 12.16 12.67
N GLU A 23 7.05 12.32 11.37
CA GLU A 23 7.30 11.21 10.42
C GLU A 23 8.53 10.38 10.81
N TYR A 24 9.63 11.02 11.31
CA TYR A 24 10.80 10.29 11.81
C TYR A 24 10.50 9.42 13.04
N GLN A 25 9.46 9.73 13.81
CA GLN A 25 9.06 8.91 14.95
C GLN A 25 8.37 7.62 14.49
N TYR A 26 7.49 7.69 13.47
CA TYR A 26 6.94 6.49 12.83
C TYR A 26 8.05 5.60 12.25
N LYS A 27 9.04 6.23 11.58
CA LYS A 27 10.19 5.49 11.08
C LYS A 27 10.96 4.81 12.20
N ALA A 28 11.18 5.48 13.33
CA ALA A 28 11.84 4.90 14.48
C ALA A 28 11.08 3.70 15.08
N GLU A 29 9.74 3.76 15.14
CA GLU A 29 8.90 2.62 15.56
C GLU A 29 9.05 1.43 14.61
N TYR A 30 9.04 1.70 13.29
CA TYR A 30 9.26 0.66 12.29
C TYR A 30 10.65 0.02 12.44
N ASP A 31 11.72 0.81 12.42
CA ASP A 31 13.10 0.33 12.52
C ASP A 31 13.34 -0.44 13.84
N TYR A 32 12.76 0.03 14.95
CA TYR A 32 12.85 -0.65 16.23
C TYR A 32 12.17 -2.03 16.18
N ALA A 33 10.99 -2.12 15.61
CA ALA A 33 10.29 -3.39 15.45
C ALA A 33 11.08 -4.38 14.59
N LEU A 34 11.68 -3.92 13.48
CA LEU A 34 12.56 -4.73 12.65
C LEU A 34 13.76 -5.27 13.43
N ALA A 35 14.42 -4.41 14.20
CA ALA A 35 15.59 -4.77 15.00
C ALA A 35 15.28 -5.86 16.05
N GLN A 36 14.06 -5.88 16.62
CA GLN A 36 13.62 -6.95 17.54
C GLN A 36 13.56 -8.33 16.84
N HIS A 37 13.49 -8.37 15.54
CA HIS A 37 13.53 -9.59 14.72
C HIS A 37 14.90 -9.86 14.09
N GLY A 38 15.92 -9.08 14.45
CA GLY A 38 17.28 -9.21 13.92
C GLY A 38 17.49 -8.60 12.54
N VAL A 39 16.55 -7.78 12.07
CA VAL A 39 16.66 -7.03 10.81
C VAL A 39 17.07 -5.60 11.15
N LEU A 40 18.28 -5.20 10.74
CA LEU A 40 18.85 -3.89 11.08
C LEU A 40 18.61 -2.82 10.04
N GLU A 41 18.22 -3.22 8.82
CA GLU A 41 17.94 -2.30 7.71
C GLU A 41 16.66 -2.75 7.01
N ALA A 42 15.83 -1.78 6.63
CA ALA A 42 14.66 -2.03 5.79
C ALA A 42 15.08 -2.60 4.42
N GLY A 43 14.18 -3.28 3.74
CA GLY A 43 14.44 -3.88 2.44
C GLY A 43 14.75 -2.85 1.35
N PHE A 44 14.18 -1.66 1.50
CA PHE A 44 14.39 -0.46 0.67
C PHE A 44 14.20 0.80 1.53
N PRO A 45 14.56 2.01 1.03
CA PRO A 45 14.31 3.24 1.75
C PRO A 45 12.80 3.41 2.04
N SER A 46 12.42 3.31 3.31
CA SER A 46 11.02 3.38 3.73
C SER A 46 10.38 4.72 3.34
N ILE A 47 9.20 4.70 2.78
CA ILE A 47 8.38 5.89 2.57
C ILE A 47 7.45 6.01 3.79
N ILE A 48 7.56 7.11 4.52
CA ILE A 48 6.69 7.41 5.67
C ILE A 48 6.40 8.89 5.62
N SER A 49 5.14 9.23 5.41
CA SER A 49 4.68 10.60 5.21
C SER A 49 3.37 10.85 5.95
N ALA A 50 3.04 12.12 6.18
CA ALA A 50 1.80 12.54 6.80
C ALA A 50 1.21 13.78 6.12
N GLY A 51 -0.11 13.83 6.02
CA GLY A 51 -0.86 14.93 5.46
C GLY A 51 -0.39 15.30 4.06
N LYS A 52 0.03 16.54 3.84
CA LYS A 52 0.45 17.04 2.51
C LYS A 52 1.67 16.33 1.92
N ASN A 53 2.50 15.71 2.74
CA ASN A 53 3.68 14.99 2.27
C ASN A 53 3.30 13.69 1.55
N ASN A 54 2.08 13.20 1.72
CA ASN A 54 1.56 12.02 1.01
C ASN A 54 1.45 12.25 -0.51
N PHE A 55 1.48 13.49 -0.96
CA PHE A 55 1.48 13.87 -2.39
C PHE A 55 2.88 13.86 -3.03
N CYS A 56 3.89 13.41 -2.31
CA CYS A 56 5.19 13.05 -2.86
C CYS A 56 5.34 11.52 -2.80
N ILE A 57 5.17 10.85 -3.96
CA ILE A 57 5.08 9.38 -4.06
C ILE A 57 6.26 8.69 -3.37
N HIS A 58 7.49 9.19 -3.59
CA HIS A 58 8.73 8.69 -2.96
C HIS A 58 9.28 9.71 -1.95
N TYR A 59 8.57 9.86 -0.83
CA TYR A 59 8.94 10.84 0.20
C TYR A 59 9.90 10.24 1.24
N TYR A 60 11.07 10.81 1.35
CA TYR A 60 12.15 10.39 2.28
C TYR A 60 12.58 11.49 3.26
N GLY A 61 11.76 12.53 3.41
CA GLY A 61 12.12 13.70 4.23
C GLY A 61 12.00 13.47 5.73
N TYR A 62 11.00 12.75 6.16
CA TYR A 62 10.67 12.40 7.55
C TYR A 62 10.57 13.58 8.52
N ARG A 63 10.26 14.79 8.04
CA ARG A 63 10.25 16.02 8.84
C ARG A 63 8.86 16.59 9.08
N GLY A 64 7.84 16.06 8.43
CA GLY A 64 6.46 16.46 8.63
C GLY A 64 5.95 16.00 9.99
N GLN A 65 4.92 16.69 10.46
CA GLN A 65 4.19 16.35 11.68
C GLN A 65 2.75 15.99 11.30
N ALA A 66 2.27 14.84 11.77
CA ALA A 66 0.90 14.41 11.57
C ALA A 66 -0.02 15.25 12.44
N MET A 67 -0.88 16.07 11.83
CA MET A 67 -1.89 16.84 12.52
C MET A 67 -3.15 16.00 12.71
N ASP A 68 -4.00 16.38 13.66
CA ASP A 68 -5.23 15.65 13.93
C ASP A 68 -6.08 15.45 12.67
N GLY A 69 -6.39 14.20 12.37
CA GLY A 69 -7.11 13.80 11.14
C GLY A 69 -6.25 13.64 9.88
N ASP A 70 -4.96 13.96 9.91
CA ASP A 70 -4.07 13.67 8.78
C ASP A 70 -3.93 12.16 8.55
N ILE A 71 -3.89 11.77 7.29
CA ILE A 71 -3.47 10.42 6.91
C ILE A 71 -1.95 10.30 7.07
N VAL A 72 -1.52 9.26 7.78
CA VAL A 72 -0.16 8.73 7.72
C VAL A 72 -0.14 7.68 6.64
N LEU A 73 0.76 7.83 5.68
CA LEU A 73 1.03 6.85 4.63
C LEU A 73 2.39 6.23 4.91
N ASN A 74 2.45 4.93 4.86
CA ASN A 74 3.73 4.21 4.83
C ASN A 74 3.77 3.26 3.64
N ASP A 75 4.99 3.07 3.13
CA ASP A 75 5.34 2.09 2.12
C ASP A 75 6.69 1.52 2.53
N VAL A 76 6.65 0.28 2.99
CA VAL A 76 7.74 -0.33 3.74
C VAL A 76 7.89 -1.81 3.41
N GLY A 77 9.13 -2.27 3.52
CA GLY A 77 9.43 -3.67 3.29
C GLY A 77 10.62 -4.17 4.09
N VAL A 78 10.72 -5.48 4.15
CA VAL A 78 11.79 -6.21 4.82
C VAL A 78 12.47 -7.13 3.82
N ARG A 79 13.80 -7.15 3.84
CA ARG A 79 14.58 -8.20 3.17
C ARG A 79 14.89 -9.30 4.18
N TRP A 80 14.41 -10.50 3.89
CA TRP A 80 14.68 -11.70 4.68
C TRP A 80 15.08 -12.85 3.76
N ASP A 81 16.28 -13.41 3.98
CA ASP A 81 16.81 -14.52 3.17
C ASP A 81 16.80 -14.23 1.66
N ASN A 82 17.17 -13.00 1.30
CA ASN A 82 17.20 -12.41 -0.05
C ASN A 82 15.83 -12.12 -0.68
N GLU A 83 14.73 -12.42 -0.03
CA GLU A 83 13.39 -12.09 -0.52
C GLU A 83 12.89 -10.79 0.12
N LEU A 84 12.27 -9.94 -0.70
CA LEU A 84 11.70 -8.66 -0.30
C LEU A 84 10.19 -8.76 -0.09
N THR A 85 9.70 -7.99 0.87
CA THR A 85 8.30 -7.60 0.94
C THR A 85 8.16 -6.14 0.55
N ASP A 86 6.98 -5.79 0.05
CA ASP A 86 6.60 -4.42 -0.27
C ASP A 86 5.14 -4.22 0.08
N VAL A 87 4.87 -3.37 1.08
CA VAL A 87 3.54 -3.21 1.64
C VAL A 87 3.27 -1.76 1.97
N SER A 88 2.23 -1.20 1.37
CA SER A 88 1.74 0.13 1.71
C SER A 88 0.45 0.05 2.52
N ARG A 89 0.36 0.92 3.53
CA ARG A 89 -0.84 1.18 4.31
C ARG A 89 -1.02 2.69 4.54
N GLY A 90 -2.27 3.10 4.70
CA GLY A 90 -2.61 4.46 5.08
C GLY A 90 -3.67 4.48 6.18
N TRP A 91 -3.46 5.27 7.22
CA TRP A 91 -4.40 5.43 8.33
C TRP A 91 -4.45 6.86 8.86
N PRO A 92 -5.58 7.31 9.41
CA PRO A 92 -5.61 8.60 10.10
C PRO A 92 -4.80 8.53 11.39
N CYS A 93 -3.95 9.52 11.65
CA CYS A 93 -3.04 9.53 12.81
C CYS A 93 -3.77 9.45 14.16
N ASN A 94 -5.04 9.86 14.22
CA ASN A 94 -5.90 9.77 15.39
C ASN A 94 -6.70 8.47 15.51
N GLY A 95 -6.49 7.51 14.62
CA GLY A 95 -7.13 6.20 14.63
C GLY A 95 -8.59 6.20 14.17
N LYS A 96 -9.07 7.29 13.54
CA LYS A 96 -10.47 7.36 13.10
C LYS A 96 -10.61 7.99 11.71
N TYR A 97 -11.10 7.21 10.75
CA TYR A 97 -11.35 7.71 9.40
C TYR A 97 -12.51 8.69 9.36
N SER A 98 -12.32 9.85 8.72
CA SER A 98 -13.40 10.73 8.30
C SER A 98 -14.23 10.10 7.18
N SER A 99 -15.44 10.59 6.92
CA SER A 99 -16.30 10.06 5.86
C SER A 99 -15.64 10.08 4.48
N ARG A 100 -14.86 11.13 4.16
CA ARG A 100 -14.15 11.25 2.88
C ARG A 100 -12.97 10.28 2.79
N GLN A 101 -12.22 10.12 3.87
CA GLN A 101 -11.12 9.16 3.94
C GLN A 101 -11.65 7.74 3.79
N LYS A 102 -12.72 7.40 4.51
CA LYS A 102 -13.37 6.09 4.41
C LYS A 102 -13.87 5.81 2.99
N LEU A 103 -14.53 6.78 2.35
CA LEU A 103 -15.01 6.65 0.98
C LEU A 103 -13.89 6.27 0.00
N LEU A 104 -12.78 7.00 0.02
CA LEU A 104 -11.65 6.73 -0.86
C LEU A 104 -10.94 5.42 -0.50
N PHE A 105 -10.79 5.12 0.79
CA PHE A 105 -10.18 3.89 1.25
C PHE A 105 -11.00 2.65 0.80
N GLU A 106 -12.32 2.73 0.88
CA GLU A 106 -13.20 1.66 0.41
C GLU A 106 -13.09 1.43 -1.12
N CYS A 107 -12.89 2.50 -1.91
CA CYS A 107 -12.59 2.35 -3.34
C CYS A 107 -11.29 1.58 -3.58
N GLN A 108 -10.23 1.89 -2.82
CA GLN A 108 -8.96 1.13 -2.88
C GLN A 108 -9.16 -0.32 -2.46
N TYR A 109 -9.80 -0.56 -1.33
CA TYR A 109 -10.02 -1.89 -0.79
C TYR A 109 -10.80 -2.78 -1.76
N LYS A 110 -11.91 -2.27 -2.30
CA LYS A 110 -12.71 -2.99 -3.30
C LYS A 110 -11.89 -3.31 -4.55
N THR A 111 -11.03 -2.37 -5.00
CA THR A 111 -10.15 -2.60 -6.14
C THR A 111 -9.14 -3.70 -5.84
N SER A 112 -8.53 -3.69 -4.66
CA SER A 112 -7.61 -4.74 -4.23
C SER A 112 -8.30 -6.11 -4.18
N GLU A 113 -9.48 -6.22 -3.57
CA GLU A 113 -10.24 -7.46 -3.50
C GLU A 113 -10.64 -7.98 -4.89
N HIS A 114 -11.03 -7.09 -5.79
CA HIS A 114 -11.31 -7.45 -7.18
C HIS A 114 -10.08 -8.08 -7.83
N MET A 115 -8.91 -7.45 -7.68
CA MET A 115 -7.67 -7.99 -8.24
C MET A 115 -7.34 -9.37 -7.69
N PHE A 116 -7.37 -9.55 -6.37
CA PHE A 116 -7.11 -10.86 -5.76
C PHE A 116 -8.15 -11.94 -6.12
N SER A 117 -9.35 -11.55 -6.55
CA SER A 117 -10.37 -12.48 -7.04
C SER A 117 -10.21 -12.88 -8.51
N THR A 118 -9.49 -12.09 -9.30
CA THR A 118 -9.38 -12.26 -10.77
C THR A 118 -8.01 -12.72 -11.25
N LEU A 119 -6.96 -12.42 -10.50
CA LEU A 119 -5.58 -12.78 -10.85
C LEU A 119 -5.36 -14.28 -10.84
N LYS A 120 -4.76 -14.78 -11.93
CA LYS A 120 -4.48 -16.22 -12.15
C LYS A 120 -3.41 -16.40 -13.23
N PRO A 121 -2.86 -17.61 -13.40
CA PRO A 121 -1.96 -17.91 -14.50
C PRO A 121 -2.58 -17.58 -15.87
N GLY A 122 -1.75 -17.10 -16.79
CA GLY A 122 -2.14 -16.74 -18.16
C GLY A 122 -2.63 -15.31 -18.36
N VAL A 123 -2.83 -14.53 -17.29
CA VAL A 123 -3.13 -13.09 -17.40
C VAL A 123 -1.83 -12.38 -17.83
N PRO A 124 -1.86 -11.52 -18.87
CA PRO A 124 -0.72 -10.68 -19.21
C PRO A 124 -0.46 -9.62 -18.13
N MET A 125 0.81 -9.46 -17.74
CA MET A 125 1.17 -8.48 -16.69
C MET A 125 0.73 -7.06 -17.02
N MET A 126 0.74 -6.68 -18.30
CA MET A 126 0.24 -5.37 -18.75
C MET A 126 -1.25 -5.17 -18.47
N GLU A 127 -2.05 -6.24 -18.52
CA GLU A 127 -3.48 -6.16 -18.26
C GLU A 127 -3.78 -5.97 -16.77
N VAL A 128 -2.87 -6.40 -15.87
CA VAL A 128 -3.04 -6.22 -14.42
C VAL A 128 -3.15 -4.74 -14.07
N ASP A 129 -2.21 -3.91 -14.54
CA ASP A 129 -2.22 -2.46 -14.28
C ASP A 129 -3.44 -1.76 -14.92
N ALA A 130 -3.76 -2.14 -16.15
CA ALA A 130 -4.94 -1.61 -16.84
C ALA A 130 -6.23 -1.94 -16.10
N GLU A 131 -6.37 -3.16 -15.58
CA GLU A 131 -7.54 -3.60 -14.84
C GLU A 131 -7.65 -2.91 -13.47
N ILE A 132 -6.55 -2.73 -12.74
CA ILE A 132 -6.53 -1.95 -11.49
C ILE A 132 -7.09 -0.55 -11.77
N ARG A 133 -6.58 0.11 -12.79
CA ARG A 133 -6.98 1.48 -13.14
C ARG A 133 -8.44 1.55 -13.58
N ARG A 134 -8.88 0.59 -14.39
CA ARG A 134 -10.27 0.50 -14.87
C ARG A 134 -11.25 0.31 -13.71
N TYR A 135 -11.00 -0.69 -12.87
CA TYR A 135 -11.90 -1.02 -11.77
C TYR A 135 -11.90 0.07 -10.68
N CYS A 136 -10.74 0.64 -10.37
CA CYS A 136 -10.65 1.78 -9.44
C CYS A 136 -11.46 2.98 -9.94
N PHE A 137 -11.40 3.28 -11.25
CA PHE A 137 -12.25 4.31 -11.85
C PHE A 137 -13.74 4.01 -11.63
N GLU A 138 -14.19 2.78 -11.84
CA GLU A 138 -15.59 2.40 -11.62
C GLU A 138 -16.02 2.65 -10.17
N GLN A 139 -15.16 2.32 -9.20
CA GLN A 139 -15.43 2.59 -7.80
C GLN A 139 -15.46 4.09 -7.48
N LEU A 140 -14.51 4.87 -8.01
CA LEU A 140 -14.48 6.33 -7.82
C LEU A 140 -15.67 7.02 -8.51
N LYS A 141 -16.12 6.50 -9.64
CA LYS A 141 -17.32 6.99 -10.35
C LYS A 141 -18.60 6.72 -9.56
N GLU A 142 -18.76 5.50 -9.06
CA GLU A 142 -19.89 5.14 -8.19
C GLU A 142 -19.94 5.99 -6.92
N ALA A 143 -18.77 6.33 -6.39
CA ALA A 143 -18.61 7.21 -5.24
C ALA A 143 -18.82 8.72 -5.56
N GLY A 144 -19.04 9.09 -6.83
CA GLY A 144 -19.21 10.49 -7.27
C GLY A 144 -17.93 11.32 -7.18
N VAL A 145 -16.75 10.68 -7.25
CA VAL A 145 -15.44 11.35 -7.13
C VAL A 145 -14.83 11.62 -8.50
N CYS A 146 -14.94 10.69 -9.45
CA CYS A 146 -14.37 10.80 -10.79
C CYS A 146 -15.42 10.51 -11.86
N GLU A 147 -15.75 11.47 -12.71
CA GLU A 147 -16.83 11.37 -13.69
C GLU A 147 -16.39 10.69 -15.00
N SER A 148 -15.16 10.92 -15.44
CA SER A 148 -14.61 10.41 -16.69
C SER A 148 -13.35 9.59 -16.48
N PHE A 149 -13.20 8.52 -17.25
CA PHE A 149 -11.96 7.72 -17.24
C PHE A 149 -10.74 8.53 -17.68
N ASP A 150 -10.93 9.55 -18.52
CA ASP A 150 -9.84 10.43 -18.95
C ASP A 150 -9.25 11.23 -17.78
N ASP A 151 -10.03 11.44 -16.71
CA ASP A 151 -9.61 12.17 -15.51
C ASP A 151 -8.99 11.28 -14.44
N ILE A 152 -8.95 9.96 -14.64
CA ILE A 152 -8.47 9.00 -13.62
C ILE A 152 -7.02 9.29 -13.17
N GLY A 153 -6.19 9.82 -14.10
CA GLY A 153 -4.82 10.24 -13.79
C GLY A 153 -4.71 11.35 -12.76
N THR A 154 -5.78 12.10 -12.49
CA THR A 154 -5.84 13.09 -11.40
C THR A 154 -5.81 12.42 -10.03
N TYR A 155 -6.31 11.18 -9.93
CA TYR A 155 -6.44 10.44 -8.69
C TYR A 155 -5.45 9.28 -8.57
N MET A 156 -5.04 8.66 -9.68
CA MET A 156 -4.10 7.54 -9.70
C MET A 156 -2.81 7.94 -10.41
N TRP A 157 -1.77 8.25 -9.65
CA TRP A 157 -0.56 8.90 -10.14
C TRP A 157 0.54 7.94 -10.58
N HIS A 158 0.45 6.66 -10.24
CA HIS A 158 1.44 5.64 -10.57
C HIS A 158 0.78 4.36 -11.08
N GLY A 159 1.59 3.43 -11.56
CA GLY A 159 1.14 2.09 -11.91
C GLY A 159 0.74 1.30 -10.66
N GLY A 160 -0.19 0.37 -10.84
CA GLY A 160 -0.77 -0.42 -9.75
C GLY A 160 -0.18 -1.82 -9.61
N ALA A 161 0.86 -2.18 -10.38
CA ALA A 161 1.48 -3.50 -10.29
C ALA A 161 2.95 -3.48 -10.72
N HIS A 162 3.80 -4.13 -9.93
CA HIS A 162 5.21 -4.36 -10.27
C HIS A 162 5.71 -5.65 -9.61
N HIS A 163 6.70 -6.31 -10.24
CA HIS A 163 7.31 -7.48 -9.63
C HIS A 163 8.10 -7.12 -8.39
N VAL A 164 8.08 -8.01 -7.40
CA VAL A 164 8.87 -7.96 -6.18
C VAL A 164 9.54 -9.31 -5.95
N GLY A 165 10.79 -9.30 -5.52
CA GLY A 165 11.57 -10.51 -5.28
C GLY A 165 12.91 -10.16 -4.61
N PHE A 166 14.01 -10.22 -5.37
CA PHE A 166 15.30 -9.71 -4.88
C PHE A 166 15.32 -8.21 -4.72
N ASP A 167 14.61 -7.48 -5.58
CA ASP A 167 14.46 -6.03 -5.51
C ASP A 167 12.98 -5.62 -5.44
N THR A 168 12.73 -4.41 -4.92
CA THR A 168 11.40 -3.80 -4.79
C THR A 168 10.72 -3.67 -6.14
N HIS A 169 11.45 -3.24 -7.16
CA HIS A 169 11.06 -3.31 -8.57
C HIS A 169 11.96 -4.32 -9.25
N ASP A 170 11.62 -5.60 -9.10
CA ASP A 170 12.49 -6.67 -9.56
C ASP A 170 12.56 -6.76 -11.09
N VAL A 171 13.65 -7.34 -11.59
CA VAL A 171 13.92 -7.44 -13.02
C VAL A 171 12.94 -8.41 -13.66
N VAL A 172 12.23 -7.94 -14.67
CA VAL A 172 11.40 -8.77 -15.53
C VAL A 172 11.90 -8.73 -16.95
N SER A 173 11.87 -9.88 -17.63
CA SER A 173 12.36 -10.04 -19.00
C SER A 173 11.49 -9.31 -20.02
N ALA A 174 10.20 -9.18 -19.78
CA ALA A 174 9.27 -8.41 -20.63
C ALA A 174 7.97 -8.06 -19.86
N ARG A 175 7.44 -6.86 -20.12
CA ARG A 175 6.12 -6.45 -19.62
C ARG A 175 4.97 -7.29 -20.19
N ASP A 176 5.20 -7.96 -21.30
CA ASP A 176 4.22 -8.81 -22.01
C ASP A 176 4.18 -10.23 -21.44
N GLU A 177 4.91 -10.50 -20.37
CA GLU A 177 4.96 -11.84 -19.80
C GLU A 177 3.61 -12.22 -19.19
N LEU A 178 3.19 -13.46 -19.47
CA LEU A 178 2.02 -14.03 -18.84
C LEU A 178 2.33 -14.44 -17.40
N LEU A 179 1.43 -14.15 -16.49
CA LEU A 179 1.53 -14.61 -15.10
C LEU A 179 1.64 -16.13 -15.06
N ARG A 180 2.58 -16.64 -14.27
CA ARG A 180 2.84 -18.07 -14.06
C ARG A 180 2.87 -18.39 -12.57
N PRO A 181 2.52 -19.62 -12.17
CA PRO A 181 2.68 -20.08 -10.80
C PRO A 181 4.09 -19.83 -10.28
N GLY A 182 4.19 -19.33 -9.04
CA GLY A 182 5.44 -18.97 -8.39
C GLY A 182 5.87 -17.52 -8.59
N MET A 183 5.26 -16.76 -9.51
CA MET A 183 5.53 -15.33 -9.64
C MET A 183 5.00 -14.55 -8.44
N THR A 184 5.80 -13.58 -7.98
CA THR A 184 5.41 -12.60 -6.95
C THR A 184 5.43 -11.18 -7.51
N PHE A 185 4.44 -10.40 -7.15
CA PHE A 185 4.34 -8.99 -7.50
C PHE A 185 3.46 -8.22 -6.52
N CYS A 186 3.50 -6.91 -6.58
CA CYS A 186 2.66 -6.04 -5.77
C CYS A 186 1.36 -5.72 -6.50
N VAL A 187 0.26 -5.71 -5.75
CA VAL A 187 -1.01 -5.08 -6.13
C VAL A 187 -1.08 -3.79 -5.33
N ASP A 188 -0.70 -2.69 -5.98
CA ASP A 188 -0.51 -1.37 -5.37
C ASP A 188 -1.56 -0.38 -5.91
N ILE A 189 -2.44 0.06 -5.05
CA ILE A 189 -3.52 0.98 -5.40
C ILE A 189 -3.34 2.29 -4.64
N GLY A 190 -2.85 3.32 -5.34
CA GLY A 190 -2.74 4.68 -4.82
C GLY A 190 -3.94 5.53 -5.21
N ILE A 191 -4.58 6.20 -4.25
CA ILE A 191 -5.58 7.23 -4.51
C ILE A 191 -5.13 8.53 -3.84
N TYR A 192 -5.08 9.60 -4.66
CA TYR A 192 -4.63 10.94 -4.26
C TYR A 192 -5.68 11.97 -4.63
N HIS A 193 -6.28 12.60 -3.67
CA HIS A 193 -7.28 13.65 -3.88
C HIS A 193 -6.76 14.96 -3.28
N GLU A 194 -6.06 15.75 -4.12
CA GLU A 194 -5.39 16.97 -3.67
C GLU A 194 -6.33 17.98 -3.02
N GLU A 195 -7.50 18.22 -3.61
CA GLU A 195 -8.48 19.16 -3.07
C GLU A 195 -8.98 18.78 -1.67
N TRP A 196 -9.10 17.46 -1.38
CA TRP A 196 -9.47 17.01 -0.06
C TRP A 196 -8.27 16.84 0.88
N GLY A 197 -7.05 16.98 0.36
CA GLY A 197 -5.83 16.75 1.12
C GLY A 197 -5.65 15.30 1.57
N ILE A 198 -6.20 14.34 0.83
CA ILE A 198 -6.20 12.92 1.17
C ILE A 198 -5.40 12.14 0.10
N GLY A 199 -4.32 11.52 0.53
CA GLY A 199 -3.52 10.63 -0.32
C GLY A 199 -3.05 9.43 0.49
N PHE A 200 -3.21 8.21 -0.06
CA PHE A 200 -2.75 6.97 0.58
C PHE A 200 -2.63 5.83 -0.45
N ARG A 201 -1.93 4.77 -0.04
CA ARG A 201 -1.79 3.52 -0.80
C ARG A 201 -2.30 2.33 0.01
N LEU A 202 -2.88 1.37 -0.69
CA LEU A 202 -3.12 0.02 -0.21
C LEU A 202 -2.38 -0.93 -1.15
N GLU A 203 -1.31 -1.52 -0.66
CA GLU A 203 -0.44 -2.40 -1.42
C GLU A 203 -0.21 -3.70 -0.68
N ASP A 204 -0.33 -4.79 -1.41
CA ASP A 204 -0.15 -6.13 -0.90
C ASP A 204 0.70 -6.97 -1.86
N ASN A 205 1.52 -7.87 -1.30
CA ASN A 205 2.26 -8.83 -2.10
C ASN A 205 1.35 -9.98 -2.55
N CYS A 206 1.37 -10.25 -3.85
CA CYS A 206 0.64 -11.31 -4.50
C CYS A 206 1.57 -12.46 -4.91
N LEU A 207 1.17 -13.69 -4.62
CA LEU A 207 1.79 -14.91 -5.16
C LEU A 207 0.80 -15.58 -6.12
N ILE A 208 1.21 -15.81 -7.37
CA ILE A 208 0.42 -16.59 -8.33
C ILE A 208 0.53 -18.07 -7.96
N THR A 209 -0.62 -18.73 -7.82
CA THR A 209 -0.75 -20.18 -7.57
C THR A 209 -1.07 -20.93 -8.86
N GLU A 210 -1.29 -22.24 -8.78
CA GLU A 210 -1.62 -23.06 -9.96
C GLU A 210 -2.98 -22.68 -10.60
N ASP A 211 -3.90 -22.15 -9.80
CA ASP A 211 -5.31 -21.91 -10.19
C ASP A 211 -5.82 -20.50 -9.90
N GLY A 212 -5.00 -19.63 -9.30
CA GLY A 212 -5.39 -18.29 -8.90
C GLY A 212 -4.22 -17.49 -8.34
N CYS A 213 -4.46 -16.82 -7.22
CA CYS A 213 -3.43 -16.09 -6.48
C CYS A 213 -3.67 -16.10 -4.97
N ARG A 214 -2.65 -15.74 -4.23
CA ARG A 214 -2.70 -15.60 -2.78
C ARG A 214 -2.13 -14.26 -2.34
N ASN A 215 -2.89 -13.51 -1.56
CA ASN A 215 -2.39 -12.33 -0.86
C ASN A 215 -1.50 -12.78 0.30
N LEU A 216 -0.20 -12.46 0.24
CA LEU A 216 0.79 -12.80 1.26
C LEU A 216 0.77 -11.86 2.46
N SER A 217 0.22 -10.67 2.29
CA SER A 217 0.13 -9.61 3.31
C SER A 217 -1.28 -9.47 3.92
N LYS A 218 -2.19 -10.40 3.63
CA LYS A 218 -3.60 -10.36 4.07
C LYS A 218 -3.80 -10.21 5.59
N ASP A 219 -2.82 -10.67 6.38
CA ASP A 219 -2.88 -10.63 7.85
C ASP A 219 -2.40 -9.28 8.43
N ILE A 220 -1.96 -8.35 7.59
CA ILE A 220 -1.68 -6.96 7.96
C ILE A 220 -3.00 -6.19 7.86
N PRO A 221 -3.42 -5.41 8.87
CA PRO A 221 -4.69 -4.67 8.83
C PRO A 221 -4.90 -3.94 7.51
N ARG A 222 -6.04 -4.21 6.85
CA ARG A 222 -6.31 -3.73 5.49
C ARG A 222 -7.76 -3.32 5.24
N THR A 223 -8.60 -3.36 6.25
CA THR A 223 -9.93 -2.74 6.25
C THR A 223 -9.98 -1.56 7.19
N VAL A 224 -10.95 -0.67 7.03
CA VAL A 224 -11.17 0.44 7.96
C VAL A 224 -11.36 -0.10 9.39
N GLU A 225 -12.18 -1.14 9.54
CA GLU A 225 -12.52 -1.75 10.80
C GLU A 225 -11.29 -2.36 11.50
N ASP A 226 -10.44 -3.10 10.75
CA ASP A 226 -9.22 -3.71 11.28
C ASP A 226 -8.22 -2.65 11.75
N ILE A 227 -8.04 -1.59 10.95
CA ILE A 227 -7.11 -0.50 11.25
C ILE A 227 -7.59 0.27 12.47
N GLU A 228 -8.86 0.69 12.51
CA GLU A 228 -9.44 1.38 13.67
C GLU A 228 -9.38 0.51 14.93
N ALA A 229 -9.57 -0.81 14.81
CA ALA A 229 -9.49 -1.73 15.96
C ALA A 229 -8.08 -1.86 16.53
N VAL A 230 -7.04 -1.81 15.69
CA VAL A 230 -5.63 -1.86 16.14
C VAL A 230 -5.21 -0.58 16.83
N MET A 231 -5.78 0.56 16.43
CA MET A 231 -5.39 1.89 16.93
C MET A 231 -6.18 2.33 18.18
N ASN A 232 -7.27 1.64 18.54
CA ASN A 232 -8.08 1.89 19.74
C ASN A 232 -7.74 0.90 20.86
#